data_0d6c81b14598e00817e13e5cef256a8b
#
_entry.id   0d6c81b14598e00817e13e5cef256a8b
#
_cell.length_a   1.000
_cell.length_b   1.000
_cell.length_c   1.000
_cell.angle_alpha   90.00
_cell.angle_beta   90.00
_cell.angle_gamma   90.00
#
_symmetry.space_group_name_H-M   'P 1'
#
loop_
_entity.id
_entity.type
_entity.pdbx_description
1 polymer ?
#
loop_
_entity_poly.entity_id
_entity_poly.type
_entity_poly.pdbx_seq_one_letter_code
_entity_poly.pdbx_strand_id
1 'polypeptide(L)'
;LYPADKDVRSICFTDRPIETNGWETVIVERRFSDPRRESRMYKILAHQWFQNTASSLWIDGNCELLVSSSELFAFLEKVDIVMPRHPTNKTLTDEAELIVKLNKAPTEQVQKQMAHYPNHNLPIGATSWLLRNHTNTISSLNEAWWSELTVHTLRDQLSLPYCLDRFKISPYLIDVDLYNNKLVRVHPHRGVG
;
A
#
# COMPACT_ATOMS: atom_id res chain seq x y z
N LEU A 1 6.70 -14.82 7.84
CA LEU A 1 5.36 -14.22 7.66
C LEU A 1 4.43 -14.62 8.80
N TYR A 2 3.47 -13.77 9.14
CA TYR A 2 2.37 -14.11 10.03
C TYR A 2 1.41 -15.09 9.34
N PRO A 3 0.58 -15.84 10.09
CA PRO A 3 -0.32 -16.83 9.50
C PRO A 3 -1.23 -16.23 8.42
N ALA A 4 -1.44 -16.99 7.34
CA ALA A 4 -2.40 -16.64 6.31
C ALA A 4 -3.83 -16.87 6.82
N ASP A 5 -4.77 -16.07 6.30
CA ASP A 5 -6.20 -16.33 6.47
C ASP A 5 -6.61 -17.56 5.63
N LYS A 6 -7.40 -18.46 6.21
CA LYS A 6 -7.83 -19.70 5.55
C LYS A 6 -9.07 -19.51 4.65
N ASP A 7 -9.79 -18.41 4.84
CA ASP A 7 -11.06 -18.16 4.15
C ASP A 7 -10.87 -17.48 2.79
N VAL A 8 -9.62 -17.04 2.50
CA VAL A 8 -9.25 -16.38 1.24
C VAL A 8 -7.96 -16.95 0.68
N ARG A 9 -7.77 -16.82 -0.62
CA ARG A 9 -6.51 -17.15 -1.25
C ARG A 9 -5.45 -16.12 -0.84
N SER A 10 -4.47 -16.55 -0.05
CA SER A 10 -3.39 -15.70 0.46
C SER A 10 -2.09 -15.99 -0.30
N ILE A 11 -1.58 -15.00 -1.05
CA ILE A 11 -0.43 -15.15 -1.95
C ILE A 11 0.75 -14.31 -1.45
N CYS A 12 1.93 -14.92 -1.42
CA CYS A 12 3.21 -14.24 -1.19
C CYS A 12 4.06 -14.26 -2.47
N PHE A 13 4.30 -13.10 -3.07
CA PHE A 13 5.29 -12.95 -4.13
C PHE A 13 6.68 -12.89 -3.54
N THR A 14 7.59 -13.72 -4.03
CA THR A 14 8.96 -13.83 -3.51
C THR A 14 9.93 -14.14 -4.63
N ASP A 15 11.19 -13.73 -4.51
CA ASP A 15 12.27 -14.03 -5.46
C ASP A 15 13.06 -15.31 -5.11
N ARG A 16 12.68 -15.97 -4.02
CA ARG A 16 13.32 -17.20 -3.55
C ARG A 16 12.34 -18.03 -2.72
N PRO A 17 12.56 -19.35 -2.61
CA PRO A 17 11.76 -20.17 -1.70
C PRO A 17 11.89 -19.67 -0.26
N ILE A 18 10.76 -19.56 0.42
CA ILE A 18 10.67 -19.20 1.84
C ILE A 18 9.64 -20.08 2.53
N GLU A 19 9.80 -20.28 3.82
CA GLU A 19 8.75 -20.87 4.65
C GLU A 19 7.63 -19.86 4.87
N THR A 20 6.40 -20.30 4.66
CA THR A 20 5.22 -19.47 4.81
C THR A 20 4.19 -20.14 5.69
N ASN A 21 3.59 -19.40 6.60
CA ASN A 21 2.54 -19.88 7.50
C ASN A 21 1.18 -19.94 6.76
N GLY A 22 1.05 -20.86 5.79
CA GLY A 22 -0.17 -21.06 5.01
C GLY A 22 -0.33 -20.17 3.79
N TRP A 23 0.65 -19.30 3.47
CA TRP A 23 0.63 -18.51 2.23
C TRP A 23 1.04 -19.36 1.04
N GLU A 24 0.32 -19.22 -0.07
CA GLU A 24 0.76 -19.69 -1.38
C GLU A 24 1.94 -18.84 -1.86
N THR A 25 3.08 -19.47 -2.15
CA THR A 25 4.24 -18.74 -2.68
C THR A 25 4.22 -18.72 -4.20
N VAL A 26 4.38 -17.53 -4.77
CA VAL A 26 4.64 -17.34 -6.19
C VAL A 26 6.06 -16.84 -6.35
N ILE A 27 6.94 -17.69 -6.87
CA ILE A 27 8.34 -17.33 -7.13
C ILE A 27 8.38 -16.52 -8.41
N VAL A 28 8.96 -15.32 -8.33
CA VAL A 28 9.04 -14.36 -9.43
C VAL A 28 10.49 -13.97 -9.71
N GLU A 29 10.81 -13.75 -10.97
CA GLU A 29 12.06 -13.09 -11.34
C GLU A 29 11.96 -11.60 -11.07
N ARG A 30 13.01 -11.04 -10.48
CA ARG A 30 13.08 -9.59 -10.26
C ARG A 30 13.19 -8.84 -11.59
N ARG A 31 12.32 -7.87 -11.78
CA ARG A 31 12.33 -6.94 -12.92
C ARG A 31 13.17 -5.69 -12.61
N PHE A 32 13.36 -5.39 -11.33
CA PHE A 32 14.08 -4.21 -10.85
C PHE A 32 15.23 -4.61 -9.92
N SER A 33 16.32 -3.88 -9.99
CA SER A 33 17.45 -4.03 -9.06
C SER A 33 17.07 -3.61 -7.62
N ASP A 34 16.16 -2.63 -7.46
CA ASP A 34 15.65 -2.21 -6.15
C ASP A 34 14.47 -3.10 -5.73
N PRO A 35 14.61 -3.93 -4.68
CA PRO A 35 13.55 -4.80 -4.18
C PRO A 35 12.33 -4.04 -3.67
N ARG A 36 12.49 -2.77 -3.27
CA ARG A 36 11.35 -1.93 -2.86
C ARG A 36 10.49 -1.58 -4.06
N ARG A 37 11.09 -1.27 -5.22
CA ARG A 37 10.35 -1.03 -6.45
C ARG A 37 9.61 -2.29 -6.89
N GLU A 38 10.26 -3.45 -6.82
CA GLU A 38 9.65 -4.74 -7.12
C GLU A 38 8.41 -4.98 -6.26
N SER A 39 8.52 -4.85 -4.94
CA SER A 39 7.38 -5.07 -4.04
C SER A 39 6.25 -4.06 -4.27
N ARG A 40 6.56 -2.79 -4.60
CA ARG A 40 5.55 -1.78 -4.92
C ARG A 40 4.78 -2.10 -6.20
N MET A 41 5.41 -2.73 -7.17
CA MET A 41 4.74 -3.17 -8.39
C MET A 41 3.62 -4.17 -8.07
N TYR A 42 3.89 -5.20 -7.27
CA TYR A 42 2.87 -6.18 -6.85
C TYR A 42 1.77 -5.55 -6.01
N LYS A 43 2.15 -4.65 -5.10
CA LYS A 43 1.21 -3.90 -4.27
C LYS A 43 0.26 -3.05 -5.10
N ILE A 44 0.80 -2.26 -6.00
CA ILE A 44 0.04 -1.23 -6.73
C ILE A 44 -0.77 -1.84 -7.86
N LEU A 45 -0.14 -2.69 -8.67
CA LEU A 45 -0.77 -3.29 -9.86
C LEU A 45 -1.51 -4.60 -9.55
N ALA A 46 -2.08 -4.74 -8.35
CA ALA A 46 -2.76 -5.98 -7.93
C ALA A 46 -3.82 -6.48 -8.94
N HIS A 47 -4.53 -5.58 -9.61
CA HIS A 47 -5.53 -5.91 -10.64
C HIS A 47 -4.94 -6.68 -11.83
N GLN A 48 -3.65 -6.53 -12.12
CA GLN A 48 -2.97 -7.29 -13.19
C GLN A 48 -2.68 -8.75 -12.78
N TRP A 49 -2.46 -8.98 -11.49
CA TRP A 49 -2.13 -10.30 -10.93
C TRP A 49 -3.38 -11.10 -10.56
N PHE A 50 -4.50 -10.41 -10.33
CA PHE A 50 -5.76 -10.99 -9.85
C PHE A 50 -6.93 -10.65 -10.79
N GLN A 51 -6.81 -10.94 -12.08
CA GLN A 51 -7.76 -10.54 -13.13
C GLN A 51 -9.21 -11.02 -12.90
N ASN A 52 -9.40 -12.15 -12.21
CA ASN A 52 -10.72 -12.73 -11.94
C ASN A 52 -11.16 -12.53 -10.47
N THR A 53 -10.60 -11.57 -9.78
CA THR A 53 -10.88 -11.31 -8.38
C THR A 53 -11.57 -9.95 -8.24
N ALA A 54 -12.72 -9.92 -7.54
CA ALA A 54 -13.46 -8.66 -7.35
C ALA A 54 -12.73 -7.65 -6.46
N SER A 55 -11.95 -8.13 -5.49
CA SER A 55 -11.28 -7.30 -4.51
C SER A 55 -9.96 -7.92 -4.05
N SER A 56 -9.08 -7.12 -3.48
CA SER A 56 -7.84 -7.59 -2.86
C SER A 56 -7.51 -6.83 -1.58
N LEU A 57 -6.83 -7.52 -0.67
CA LEU A 57 -6.15 -6.95 0.48
C LEU A 57 -4.64 -7.10 0.28
N TRP A 58 -3.93 -6.00 0.22
CA TRP A 58 -2.49 -5.97 0.38
C TRP A 58 -2.14 -5.83 1.85
N ILE A 59 -1.16 -6.58 2.33
CA ILE A 59 -0.50 -6.35 3.61
C ILE A 59 1.03 -6.40 3.43
N ASP A 60 1.74 -5.51 4.09
CA ASP A 60 3.21 -5.57 4.15
C ASP A 60 3.64 -6.79 4.98
N GLY A 61 4.82 -7.35 4.72
CA GLY A 61 5.29 -8.61 5.35
C GLY A 61 5.46 -8.57 6.87
N ASN A 62 5.40 -7.37 7.48
CA ASN A 62 5.39 -7.18 8.93
C ASN A 62 3.99 -6.92 9.51
N CYS A 63 2.94 -7.13 8.72
CA CYS A 63 1.55 -7.02 9.19
C CYS A 63 0.99 -8.38 9.59
N GLU A 64 0.17 -8.38 10.61
CA GLU A 64 -0.56 -9.53 11.15
C GLU A 64 -2.06 -9.25 11.10
N LEU A 65 -2.83 -10.13 10.47
CA LEU A 65 -4.29 -10.08 10.51
C LEU A 65 -4.76 -10.58 11.88
N LEU A 66 -5.63 -9.81 12.54
CA LEU A 66 -6.20 -10.12 13.85
C LEU A 66 -7.69 -10.48 13.76
N VAL A 67 -8.31 -10.27 12.61
CA VAL A 67 -9.69 -10.63 12.27
C VAL A 67 -9.69 -11.43 10.97
N SER A 68 -10.81 -12.04 10.61
CA SER A 68 -10.95 -12.69 9.31
C SER A 68 -10.90 -11.66 8.16
N SER A 69 -10.39 -12.07 7.01
CA SER A 69 -10.40 -11.19 5.82
C SER A 69 -11.82 -10.78 5.43
N SER A 70 -12.82 -11.61 5.66
CA SER A 70 -14.23 -11.31 5.37
C SER A 70 -14.73 -10.08 6.14
N GLU A 71 -14.33 -9.93 7.41
CA GLU A 71 -14.67 -8.73 8.20
C GLU A 71 -14.04 -7.46 7.60
N LEU A 72 -12.82 -7.57 7.05
CA LEU A 72 -12.17 -6.44 6.40
C LEU A 72 -12.80 -6.14 5.04
N PHE A 73 -13.12 -7.15 4.23
CA PHE A 73 -13.76 -6.96 2.93
C PHE A 73 -15.16 -6.34 3.03
N ALA A 74 -15.87 -6.49 4.14
CA ALA A 74 -17.14 -5.82 4.38
C ALA A 74 -17.05 -4.27 4.31
N PHE A 75 -15.90 -3.68 4.59
CA PHE A 75 -15.70 -2.24 4.41
C PHE A 75 -15.80 -1.79 2.93
N LEU A 76 -15.54 -2.69 1.97
CA LEU A 76 -15.61 -2.38 0.54
C LEU A 76 -17.03 -2.36 -0.05
N GLU A 77 -18.06 -2.70 0.71
CA GLU A 77 -19.45 -2.63 0.26
C GLU A 77 -19.90 -1.21 -0.12
N LYS A 78 -19.27 -0.19 0.47
CA LYS A 78 -19.67 1.22 0.30
C LYS A 78 -18.60 2.09 -0.35
N VAL A 79 -17.39 1.60 -0.45
CA VAL A 79 -16.24 2.36 -0.97
C VAL A 79 -15.29 1.45 -1.72
N ASP A 80 -14.54 1.98 -2.66
CA ASP A 80 -13.62 1.16 -3.48
C ASP A 80 -12.22 1.03 -2.89
N ILE A 81 -11.85 1.85 -1.92
CA ILE A 81 -10.54 1.84 -1.27
C ILE A 81 -10.68 2.06 0.23
N VAL A 82 -10.00 1.22 1.01
CA VAL A 82 -9.93 1.31 2.46
C VAL A 82 -8.50 1.13 2.92
N MET A 83 -8.04 1.98 3.82
CA MET A 83 -6.73 1.89 4.45
C MET A 83 -6.76 2.57 5.83
N PRO A 84 -5.81 2.30 6.73
CA PRO A 84 -5.72 3.04 7.98
C PRO A 84 -5.31 4.49 7.73
N ARG A 85 -5.80 5.39 8.58
CA ARG A 85 -5.30 6.76 8.63
C ARG A 85 -3.82 6.76 9.00
N HIS A 86 -3.04 7.67 8.44
CA HIS A 86 -1.63 7.79 8.85
C HIS A 86 -1.55 8.22 10.33
N PRO A 87 -0.70 7.57 11.17
CA PRO A 87 -0.72 7.78 12.61
C PRO A 87 -0.29 9.20 13.05
N THR A 88 0.57 9.84 12.29
CA THR A 88 1.15 11.15 12.62
C THR A 88 0.92 12.21 11.56
N ASN A 89 1.10 11.86 10.28
CA ASN A 89 0.99 12.81 9.19
C ASN A 89 -0.46 12.96 8.74
N LYS A 90 -0.92 14.19 8.62
CA LYS A 90 -2.30 14.50 8.24
C LYS A 90 -2.40 14.85 6.76
N THR A 91 -1.33 15.39 6.18
CA THR A 91 -1.29 15.95 4.84
C THR A 91 -0.05 15.49 4.04
N LEU A 92 -0.07 15.73 2.73
CA LEU A 92 1.10 15.51 1.86
C LEU A 92 2.32 16.31 2.33
N THR A 93 2.12 17.54 2.81
CA THR A 93 3.21 18.36 3.35
C THR A 93 3.89 17.66 4.52
N ASP A 94 3.12 17.18 5.49
CA ASP A 94 3.67 16.48 6.66
C ASP A 94 4.49 15.24 6.26
N GLU A 95 3.98 14.47 5.28
CA GLU A 95 4.69 13.28 4.78
C GLU A 95 5.97 13.65 4.05
N ALA A 96 5.95 14.68 3.19
CA ALA A 96 7.12 15.14 2.48
C ALA A 96 8.24 15.61 3.44
N GLU A 97 7.89 16.38 4.47
CA GLU A 97 8.81 16.83 5.52
C GLU A 97 9.39 15.63 6.29
N LEU A 98 8.58 14.65 6.64
CA LEU A 98 9.04 13.44 7.33
C LEU A 98 9.98 12.60 6.46
N ILE A 99 9.70 12.45 5.17
CA ILE A 99 10.58 11.75 4.22
C ILE A 99 11.95 12.40 4.18
N VAL A 100 12.00 13.72 4.06
CA VAL A 100 13.26 14.49 4.03
C VAL A 100 13.99 14.37 5.38
N LYS A 101 13.29 14.61 6.48
CA LYS A 101 13.85 14.52 7.85
C LYS A 101 14.48 13.15 8.15
N LEU A 102 13.84 12.07 7.70
CA LEU A 102 14.30 10.69 7.91
C LEU A 102 15.20 10.16 6.79
N ASN A 103 15.58 11.01 5.83
CA ASN A 103 16.41 10.65 4.67
C ASN A 103 15.91 9.42 3.91
N LYS A 104 14.57 9.31 3.76
CA LYS A 104 13.91 8.16 3.09
C LYS A 104 13.90 8.29 1.56
N ALA A 105 14.15 9.47 1.03
CA ALA A 105 14.35 9.76 -0.39
C ALA A 105 15.18 11.05 -0.53
N PRO A 106 15.89 11.26 -1.68
CA PRO A 106 16.64 12.49 -1.93
C PRO A 106 15.73 13.73 -1.85
N THR A 107 16.16 14.73 -1.10
CA THR A 107 15.40 15.98 -0.86
C THR A 107 14.96 16.64 -2.16
N GLU A 108 15.85 16.75 -3.15
CA GLU A 108 15.56 17.35 -4.45
C GLU A 108 14.41 16.60 -5.18
N GLN A 109 14.40 15.27 -5.12
CA GLN A 109 13.33 14.48 -5.74
C GLN A 109 11.99 14.71 -5.03
N VAL A 110 11.98 14.78 -3.70
CA VAL A 110 10.76 15.09 -2.93
C VAL A 110 10.25 16.48 -3.27
N GLN A 111 11.12 17.48 -3.30
CA GLN A 111 10.76 18.86 -3.66
C GLN A 111 10.19 18.95 -5.09
N LYS A 112 10.83 18.28 -6.06
CA LYS A 112 10.34 18.21 -7.44
C LYS A 112 8.97 17.55 -7.55
N GLN A 113 8.76 16.46 -6.81
CA GLN A 113 7.48 15.77 -6.75
C GLN A 113 6.39 16.66 -6.13
N MET A 114 6.68 17.32 -5.01
CA MET A 114 5.75 18.25 -4.38
C MET A 114 5.41 19.44 -5.28
N ALA A 115 6.38 19.99 -6.01
CA ALA A 115 6.13 21.07 -6.97
C ALA A 115 5.20 20.65 -8.13
N HIS A 116 5.15 19.36 -8.44
CA HIS A 116 4.23 18.80 -9.43
C HIS A 116 2.78 18.68 -8.92
N TYR A 117 2.57 18.56 -7.61
CA TYR A 117 1.26 18.34 -7.01
C TYR A 117 0.56 19.67 -6.66
N PRO A 118 -0.64 19.93 -7.20
CA PRO A 118 -1.32 21.22 -7.01
C PRO A 118 -1.92 21.40 -5.60
N ASN A 119 -2.21 20.29 -4.90
CA ASN A 119 -2.84 20.33 -3.58
C ASN A 119 -2.01 19.54 -2.56
N HIS A 120 -1.43 20.24 -1.60
CA HIS A 120 -0.58 19.66 -0.56
C HIS A 120 -1.34 19.30 0.73
N ASN A 121 -2.59 19.69 0.84
CA ASN A 121 -3.44 19.44 2.01
C ASN A 121 -4.26 18.14 1.90
N LEU A 122 -3.93 17.26 0.95
CA LEU A 122 -4.62 16.00 0.77
C LEU A 122 -4.39 15.08 1.98
N PRO A 123 -5.43 14.40 2.48
CA PRO A 123 -5.31 13.50 3.61
C PRO A 123 -4.50 12.26 3.24
N ILE A 124 -3.72 11.77 4.21
CA ILE A 124 -2.84 10.62 4.01
C ILE A 124 -3.36 9.40 4.75
N GLY A 125 -3.40 8.28 4.03
CA GLY A 125 -3.56 6.95 4.60
C GLY A 125 -2.19 6.25 4.74
N ALA A 126 -2.08 5.34 5.69
CA ALA A 126 -0.96 4.44 5.78
C ALA A 126 -1.17 3.24 4.84
N THR A 127 -0.21 3.00 3.95
CA THR A 127 -0.34 1.97 2.92
C THR A 127 0.26 0.62 3.33
N SER A 128 0.53 0.40 4.63
CA SER A 128 1.01 -0.88 5.17
C SER A 128 0.01 -2.02 4.95
N TRP A 129 -1.28 -1.69 4.91
CA TRP A 129 -2.33 -2.56 4.40
C TRP A 129 -3.35 -1.74 3.61
N LEU A 130 -3.94 -2.35 2.59
CA LEU A 130 -4.78 -1.65 1.61
C LEU A 130 -5.80 -2.60 1.01
N LEU A 131 -7.08 -2.33 1.25
CA LEU A 131 -8.21 -2.99 0.62
C LEU A 131 -8.65 -2.24 -0.64
N ARG A 132 -8.96 -2.96 -1.70
CA ARG A 132 -9.45 -2.37 -2.96
C ARG A 132 -10.44 -3.28 -3.67
N ASN A 133 -11.48 -2.67 -4.24
CA ASN A 133 -12.25 -3.28 -5.32
C ASN A 133 -11.46 -3.20 -6.64
N HIS A 134 -11.61 -4.19 -7.51
CA HIS A 134 -10.96 -4.21 -8.84
C HIS A 134 -11.91 -3.69 -9.92
N THR A 135 -12.42 -2.46 -9.73
CA THR A 135 -13.19 -1.74 -10.75
C THR A 135 -12.27 -1.17 -11.83
N ASN A 136 -12.83 -0.84 -13.00
CA ASN A 136 -12.05 -0.17 -14.06
C ASN A 136 -11.44 1.15 -13.59
N THR A 137 -12.15 1.90 -12.76
CA THR A 137 -11.66 3.17 -12.19
C THR A 137 -10.47 2.93 -11.27
N ILE A 138 -10.54 1.91 -10.39
CA ILE A 138 -9.44 1.55 -9.51
C ILE A 138 -8.25 0.99 -10.28
N SER A 139 -8.48 0.23 -11.34
CA SER A 139 -7.41 -0.23 -12.23
C SER A 139 -6.68 0.94 -12.87
N SER A 140 -7.40 1.92 -13.41
CA SER A 140 -6.82 3.14 -13.98
C SER A 140 -6.08 4.00 -12.93
N LEU A 141 -6.61 4.09 -11.71
CA LEU A 141 -5.92 4.72 -10.58
C LEU A 141 -4.59 4.02 -10.28
N ASN A 142 -4.59 2.68 -10.21
CA ASN A 142 -3.39 1.89 -9.92
C ASN A 142 -2.30 2.11 -10.99
N GLU A 143 -2.67 2.17 -12.28
CA GLU A 143 -1.73 2.47 -13.38
C GLU A 143 -1.14 3.88 -13.23
N ALA A 144 -1.97 4.88 -12.93
CA ALA A 144 -1.51 6.23 -12.70
C ALA A 144 -0.60 6.30 -11.45
N TRP A 145 -0.95 5.61 -10.38
CA TRP A 145 -0.14 5.55 -9.17
C TRP A 145 1.22 4.88 -9.42
N TRP A 146 1.25 3.80 -10.19
CA TRP A 146 2.50 3.17 -10.61
C TRP A 146 3.35 4.11 -11.47
N SER A 147 2.73 4.82 -12.41
CA SER A 147 3.41 5.83 -13.23
C SER A 147 4.09 6.91 -12.37
N GLU A 148 3.39 7.43 -11.35
CA GLU A 148 3.95 8.41 -10.39
C GLU A 148 5.21 7.86 -9.68
N LEU A 149 5.17 6.59 -9.23
CA LEU A 149 6.35 5.96 -8.60
C LEU A 149 7.53 5.77 -9.56
N THR A 150 7.28 5.62 -10.85
CA THR A 150 8.35 5.44 -11.84
C THR A 150 9.03 6.75 -12.18
N VAL A 151 8.32 7.86 -12.11
CA VAL A 151 8.80 9.20 -12.49
C VAL A 151 9.39 9.95 -11.27
N HIS A 152 8.84 9.73 -10.08
CA HIS A 152 9.18 10.46 -8.87
C HIS A 152 9.86 9.56 -7.81
N THR A 153 9.59 9.80 -6.54
CA THR A 153 10.13 8.97 -5.46
C THR A 153 9.40 7.64 -5.33
N LEU A 154 10.07 6.60 -4.81
CA LEU A 154 9.44 5.32 -4.47
C LEU A 154 8.56 5.37 -3.21
N ARG A 155 8.13 6.59 -2.82
CA ARG A 155 7.29 6.79 -1.64
C ARG A 155 5.82 6.73 -2.04
N ASP A 156 5.25 5.53 -1.95
CA ASP A 156 3.87 5.23 -2.33
C ASP A 156 2.84 6.07 -1.56
N GLN A 157 3.09 6.39 -0.29
CA GLN A 157 2.24 7.26 0.52
C GLN A 157 2.25 8.73 0.05
N LEU A 158 3.31 9.16 -0.65
CA LEU A 158 3.38 10.53 -1.18
C LEU A 158 2.59 10.67 -2.49
N SER A 159 2.58 9.64 -3.33
CA SER A 159 1.92 9.67 -4.64
C SER A 159 0.44 9.27 -4.64
N LEU A 160 0.03 8.35 -3.74
CA LEU A 160 -1.35 7.88 -3.70
C LEU A 160 -2.39 8.99 -3.48
N PRO A 161 -2.24 9.93 -2.53
CA PRO A 161 -3.22 10.99 -2.32
C PRO A 161 -3.43 11.87 -3.55
N TYR A 162 -2.37 12.19 -4.27
CA TYR A 162 -2.45 12.93 -5.54
C TYR A 162 -3.25 12.16 -6.59
N CYS A 163 -2.99 10.85 -6.75
CA CYS A 163 -3.74 10.01 -7.68
C CYS A 163 -5.23 9.93 -7.29
N LEU A 164 -5.53 9.75 -6.01
CA LEU A 164 -6.89 9.73 -5.49
C LEU A 164 -7.64 11.03 -5.82
N ASP A 165 -7.01 12.19 -5.58
CA ASP A 165 -7.61 13.50 -5.90
C ASP A 165 -7.83 13.65 -7.40
N ARG A 166 -6.87 13.27 -8.23
CA ARG A 166 -6.98 13.31 -9.69
C ARG A 166 -8.16 12.47 -10.22
N PHE A 167 -8.37 11.30 -9.64
CA PHE A 167 -9.48 10.40 -10.03
C PHE A 167 -10.79 10.70 -9.28
N LYS A 168 -10.81 11.70 -8.36
CA LYS A 168 -11.95 12.06 -7.51
C LYS A 168 -12.47 10.87 -6.69
N ILE A 169 -11.55 10.05 -6.21
CA ILE A 169 -11.83 8.91 -5.34
C ILE A 169 -11.56 9.31 -3.89
N SER A 170 -12.56 9.15 -3.04
CA SER A 170 -12.45 9.35 -1.61
C SER A 170 -12.26 8.00 -0.92
N PRO A 171 -11.07 7.67 -0.40
CA PRO A 171 -10.86 6.43 0.33
C PRO A 171 -11.52 6.50 1.70
N TYR A 172 -11.92 5.36 2.24
CA TYR A 172 -12.28 5.27 3.64
C TYR A 172 -11.00 5.10 4.48
N LEU A 173 -10.67 6.11 5.26
CA LEU A 173 -9.53 6.10 6.18
C LEU A 173 -10.01 5.64 7.56
N ILE A 174 -9.71 4.39 7.92
CA ILE A 174 -10.05 3.84 9.22
C ILE A 174 -9.18 4.52 10.29
N ASP A 175 -9.82 5.06 11.32
CA ASP A 175 -9.14 5.71 12.43
C ASP A 175 -8.75 4.67 13.50
N VAL A 176 -7.58 4.06 13.32
CA VAL A 176 -7.04 3.04 14.22
C VAL A 176 -5.55 3.29 14.47
N ASP A 177 -5.08 2.91 15.65
CA ASP A 177 -3.64 2.84 15.93
C ASP A 177 -3.02 1.70 15.12
N LEU A 178 -2.06 1.98 14.25
CA LEU A 178 -1.43 0.97 13.39
C LEU A 178 -0.74 -0.17 14.17
N TYR A 179 -0.23 0.14 15.34
CA TYR A 179 0.58 -0.79 16.14
C TYR A 179 -0.23 -1.50 17.23
N ASN A 180 -1.40 -0.93 17.60
CA ASN A 180 -2.24 -1.45 18.65
C ASN A 180 -3.73 -1.32 18.31
N ASN A 181 -4.21 -2.17 17.43
CA ASN A 181 -5.62 -2.25 17.06
C ASN A 181 -6.08 -3.71 16.97
N LYS A 182 -7.36 -3.91 16.69
CA LYS A 182 -7.99 -5.24 16.64
C LYS A 182 -8.17 -5.79 15.22
N LEU A 183 -7.75 -5.06 14.19
CA LEU A 183 -7.95 -5.43 12.78
C LEU A 183 -6.67 -5.99 12.15
N VAL A 184 -5.68 -5.13 11.98
CA VAL A 184 -4.38 -5.47 11.37
C VAL A 184 -3.29 -4.80 12.17
N ARG A 185 -2.45 -5.58 12.83
CA ARG A 185 -1.33 -5.05 13.60
C ARG A 185 -0.09 -4.93 12.73
N VAL A 186 0.53 -3.76 12.76
CA VAL A 186 1.83 -3.53 12.11
C VAL A 186 2.93 -3.72 13.16
N HIS A 187 3.79 -4.69 12.94
CA HIS A 187 4.94 -4.95 13.81
C HIS A 187 6.16 -4.12 13.39
N PRO A 188 7.05 -3.78 14.33
CA PRO A 188 8.34 -3.18 13.98
C PRO A 188 9.10 -4.05 12.97
N HIS A 189 9.80 -3.42 12.03
CA HIS A 189 10.69 -4.16 11.15
C HIS A 189 11.75 -4.88 11.99
N ARG A 190 11.86 -6.19 11.83
CA ARG A 190 13.01 -6.92 12.38
C ARG A 190 14.23 -6.40 11.65
N GLY A 191 15.15 -5.78 12.39
CA GLY A 191 16.38 -5.27 11.80
C GLY A 191 17.04 -6.41 11.02
N VAL A 192 17.31 -6.16 9.74
CA VAL A 192 18.22 -7.02 8.98
C VAL A 192 19.59 -6.65 9.52
N GLY A 193 20.12 -7.50 10.42
CA GLY A 193 21.51 -7.40 10.87
C GLY A 193 22.47 -7.69 9.73
#